data_a3a7c383a23f3b63bd11588a119440c0
#
_entry.id   a3a7c383a23f3b63bd11588a119440c0
#
_cell.length_a   1.000
_cell.length_b   1.000
_cell.length_c   1.000
_cell.angle_alpha   90.00
_cell.angle_beta   90.00
_cell.angle_gamma   90.00
#
_symmetry.space_group_name_H-M   'P 1'
#
loop_
_entity.id
_entity.type
_entity.pdbx_description
1 polymer ?
#
loop_
_entity_poly.entity_id
_entity_poly.type
_entity_poly.pdbx_seq_one_letter_code
_entity_poly.pdbx_strand_id
1 'polypeptide(L)'
;MSADPVVIVGAGHAARRAAEALRERDAALPIVMLGEEPEAPYDRPLLSKDALLAEAEEPRLFVREPGWYAQQRIELRLATRVEAIDRAAQRVRLADGASLPYARLLLATGSRVRPFGGELEPGVPLHYVRTLADTRALREALRPGLRVAVLGGGFIGLEVAASAVRLGCRVSVIDPAARLLGRAMPPEVGEHALALHRRHGVEVQLGVLPERVRRDPRDSGGALLVETSEGEVPADVVVVGIGVVPNVELAQAAGLEVADGIRVDAGCRTLDPAVFAAGEVTSHFHPLAGRHVRTESWQIAERQPAVAAANLLGGEDAYADLPWLWSDQYDSNLQTLGWFEPGQRRVLRGEPGRGPFAVFGLDGEGRLAAAAVVDAGREMAVCRRLAAARAPLDAARLADPAVALRSLL
;
A
#
# COMPACT_ATOMS: atom_id res chain seq x y z
N MET A 1 -13.86 11.45 37.54
CA MET A 1 -13.40 12.07 36.27
C MET A 1 -13.21 10.94 35.30
N SER A 2 -13.78 11.02 34.09
CA SER A 2 -13.53 10.03 33.01
C SER A 2 -12.03 10.03 32.73
N ALA A 3 -11.41 8.87 32.58
CA ALA A 3 -10.02 8.78 32.13
C ALA A 3 -9.89 9.36 30.73
N ASP A 4 -8.78 10.07 30.45
CA ASP A 4 -8.50 10.57 29.11
C ASP A 4 -8.47 9.41 28.09
N PRO A 5 -8.96 9.60 26.87
CA PRO A 5 -9.09 8.54 25.88
C PRO A 5 -7.73 8.10 25.29
N VAL A 6 -7.73 6.92 24.67
CA VAL A 6 -6.77 6.62 23.61
C VAL A 6 -7.25 7.33 22.36
N VAL A 7 -6.42 8.25 21.83
CA VAL A 7 -6.70 8.97 20.59
C VAL A 7 -5.93 8.31 19.44
N ILE A 8 -6.63 8.04 18.34
CA ILE A 8 -6.07 7.48 17.10
C ILE A 8 -6.17 8.56 16.02
N VAL A 9 -5.05 9.04 15.52
CA VAL A 9 -4.99 10.00 14.42
C VAL A 9 -4.87 9.25 13.09
N GLY A 10 -5.93 9.34 12.31
CA GLY A 10 -6.20 8.57 11.11
C GLY A 10 -7.48 7.76 11.26
N ALA A 11 -8.22 7.57 10.15
CA ALA A 11 -9.38 6.70 10.07
C ALA A 11 -9.26 5.74 8.86
N GLY A 12 -8.05 5.30 8.54
CA GLY A 12 -7.81 4.26 7.54
C GLY A 12 -7.84 2.85 8.14
N HIS A 13 -7.39 1.89 7.35
CA HIS A 13 -7.38 0.47 7.72
C HIS A 13 -6.63 0.20 9.03
N ALA A 14 -5.43 0.78 9.19
CA ALA A 14 -4.62 0.61 10.39
C ALA A 14 -5.30 1.16 11.66
N ALA A 15 -5.93 2.33 11.54
CA ALA A 15 -6.66 2.94 12.65
C ALA A 15 -7.87 2.08 13.08
N ARG A 16 -8.64 1.57 12.10
CA ARG A 16 -9.75 0.64 12.36
C ARG A 16 -9.26 -0.59 13.13
N ARG A 17 -8.21 -1.24 12.63
CA ARG A 17 -7.69 -2.47 13.26
C ARG A 17 -7.14 -2.22 14.68
N ALA A 18 -6.50 -1.06 14.90
CA ALA A 18 -6.07 -0.67 16.24
C ALA A 18 -7.27 -0.49 17.19
N ALA A 19 -8.31 0.22 16.76
CA ALA A 19 -9.50 0.45 17.56
C ALA A 19 -10.23 -0.86 17.90
N GLU A 20 -10.33 -1.79 16.95
CA GLU A 20 -10.83 -3.15 17.18
C GLU A 20 -10.00 -3.89 18.24
N ALA A 21 -8.68 -3.92 18.06
CA ALA A 21 -7.77 -4.62 18.95
C ALA A 21 -7.74 -4.03 20.38
N LEU A 22 -7.88 -2.71 20.51
CA LEU A 22 -8.05 -2.05 21.81
C LEU A 22 -9.36 -2.45 22.46
N ARG A 23 -10.48 -2.43 21.72
CA ARG A 23 -11.80 -2.79 22.24
C ARG A 23 -11.92 -4.27 22.61
N GLU A 24 -11.27 -5.17 21.86
CA GLU A 24 -11.15 -6.59 22.18
C GLU A 24 -10.47 -6.83 23.54
N ARG A 25 -9.49 -5.97 23.89
CA ARG A 25 -8.71 -6.09 25.15
C ARG A 25 -9.34 -5.37 26.33
N ASP A 26 -9.98 -4.24 26.08
CA ASP A 26 -10.65 -3.45 27.12
C ASP A 26 -12.00 -2.93 26.62
N ALA A 27 -13.06 -3.55 27.12
CA ALA A 27 -14.44 -3.21 26.76
C ALA A 27 -14.87 -1.81 27.25
N ALA A 28 -14.18 -1.21 28.22
CA ALA A 28 -14.53 0.08 28.82
C ALA A 28 -13.64 1.25 28.37
N LEU A 29 -12.54 0.97 27.67
CA LEU A 29 -11.57 1.96 27.25
C LEU A 29 -12.22 3.08 26.42
N PRO A 30 -12.06 4.37 26.76
CA PRO A 30 -12.45 5.45 25.87
C PRO A 30 -11.55 5.50 24.64
N ILE A 31 -12.13 5.41 23.43
CA ILE A 31 -11.40 5.42 22.16
C ILE A 31 -11.99 6.49 21.28
N VAL A 32 -11.14 7.39 20.76
CA VAL A 32 -11.50 8.41 19.77
C VAL A 32 -10.65 8.24 18.54
N MET A 33 -11.28 8.08 17.37
CA MET A 33 -10.63 8.05 16.06
C MET A 33 -10.92 9.33 15.31
N LEU A 34 -9.87 9.95 14.73
CA LEU A 34 -9.94 11.22 14.01
C LEU A 34 -9.53 11.01 12.55
N GLY A 35 -10.44 11.15 11.61
CA GLY A 35 -10.21 10.97 10.17
C GLY A 35 -10.40 12.24 9.37
N GLU A 36 -9.47 12.55 8.47
CA GLU A 36 -9.58 13.71 7.58
C GLU A 36 -10.57 13.47 6.43
N GLU A 37 -10.69 12.22 5.97
CA GLU A 37 -11.67 11.83 4.94
C GLU A 37 -13.09 11.80 5.52
N PRO A 38 -14.11 12.07 4.70
CA PRO A 38 -15.51 12.02 5.13
C PRO A 38 -16.06 10.59 5.22
N GLU A 39 -15.35 9.60 4.69
CA GLU A 39 -15.75 8.20 4.69
C GLU A 39 -15.25 7.46 5.93
N ALA A 40 -16.04 6.50 6.41
CA ALA A 40 -15.62 5.52 7.41
C ALA A 40 -14.45 4.67 6.86
N PRO A 41 -13.64 4.03 7.73
CA PRO A 41 -12.52 3.19 7.29
C PRO A 41 -12.90 2.15 6.24
N TYR A 42 -12.15 2.10 5.15
CA TYR A 42 -12.37 1.22 4.01
C TYR A 42 -11.08 0.58 3.48
N ASP A 43 -11.22 -0.50 2.70
CA ASP A 43 -10.12 -1.24 2.07
C ASP A 43 -9.67 -0.57 0.78
N ARG A 44 -8.46 0.02 0.79
CA ARG A 44 -7.88 0.71 -0.37
C ARG A 44 -7.49 -0.20 -1.54
N PRO A 45 -7.12 -1.50 -1.36
CA PRO A 45 -6.79 -2.36 -2.51
C PRO A 45 -7.88 -2.50 -3.57
N LEU A 46 -9.14 -2.22 -3.24
CA LEU A 46 -10.26 -2.28 -4.19
C LEU A 46 -10.39 -1.00 -5.04
N LEU A 47 -9.73 0.09 -4.66
CA LEU A 47 -9.85 1.40 -5.33
C LEU A 47 -9.35 1.40 -6.77
N SER A 48 -8.33 0.61 -7.09
CA SER A 48 -7.75 0.46 -8.43
C SER A 48 -8.42 -0.66 -9.25
N LYS A 49 -9.34 -1.41 -8.64
CA LYS A 49 -9.97 -2.63 -9.19
C LYS A 49 -11.50 -2.49 -9.22
N ASP A 50 -12.21 -3.26 -8.39
CA ASP A 50 -13.65 -3.41 -8.43
C ASP A 50 -14.39 -2.07 -8.27
N ALA A 51 -13.97 -1.22 -7.33
CA ALA A 51 -14.57 0.09 -7.14
C ALA A 51 -14.32 1.07 -8.31
N LEU A 52 -13.20 0.91 -9.04
CA LEU A 52 -12.94 1.67 -10.25
C LEU A 52 -13.81 1.19 -11.41
N LEU A 53 -14.10 -0.11 -11.47
CA LEU A 53 -14.90 -0.71 -12.54
C LEU A 53 -16.39 -0.37 -12.42
N ALA A 54 -16.93 -0.33 -11.20
CA ALA A 54 -18.35 -0.11 -11.00
C ALA A 54 -18.67 0.54 -9.64
N GLU A 55 -19.56 1.53 -9.64
CA GLU A 55 -20.06 2.18 -8.41
C GLU A 55 -20.75 1.17 -7.47
N ALA A 56 -21.45 0.19 -8.03
CA ALA A 56 -22.12 -0.86 -7.28
C ALA A 56 -21.20 -1.70 -6.38
N GLU A 57 -19.87 -1.66 -6.63
CA GLU A 57 -18.89 -2.36 -5.81
C GLU A 57 -18.41 -1.53 -4.61
N GLU A 58 -18.70 -0.22 -4.54
CA GLU A 58 -18.26 0.64 -3.43
C GLU A 58 -18.68 0.16 -2.04
N PRO A 59 -19.89 -0.38 -1.81
CA PRO A 59 -20.26 -0.89 -0.48
C PRO A 59 -19.32 -1.98 0.05
N ARG A 60 -18.67 -2.74 -0.83
CA ARG A 60 -17.73 -3.81 -0.47
C ARG A 60 -16.39 -3.28 0.05
N LEU A 61 -16.10 -1.99 -0.15
CA LEU A 61 -14.92 -1.34 0.42
C LEU A 61 -14.96 -1.30 1.95
N PHE A 62 -16.15 -1.13 2.53
CA PHE A 62 -16.30 -0.89 3.96
C PHE A 62 -16.20 -2.19 4.75
N VAL A 63 -15.14 -2.31 5.55
CA VAL A 63 -14.88 -3.50 6.37
C VAL A 63 -15.92 -3.64 7.49
N ARG A 64 -16.49 -2.51 7.92
CA ARG A 64 -17.51 -2.45 8.98
C ARG A 64 -18.69 -1.60 8.53
N GLU A 65 -19.89 -2.03 8.87
CA GLU A 65 -21.10 -1.25 8.65
C GLU A 65 -21.03 0.11 9.36
N PRO A 66 -21.66 1.16 8.84
CA PRO A 66 -21.55 2.53 9.38
C PRO A 66 -21.85 2.67 10.87
N GLY A 67 -22.80 1.88 11.41
CA GLY A 67 -23.17 1.91 12.83
C GLY A 67 -22.25 1.12 13.77
N TRP A 68 -21.33 0.33 13.25
CA TRP A 68 -20.52 -0.58 14.05
C TRP A 68 -19.65 0.15 15.08
N TYR A 69 -19.02 1.27 14.72
CA TYR A 69 -18.15 2.04 15.62
C TYR A 69 -18.90 2.53 16.86
N ALA A 70 -20.10 3.08 16.67
CA ALA A 70 -20.94 3.52 17.76
C ALA A 70 -21.39 2.34 18.66
N GLN A 71 -21.75 1.20 18.07
CA GLN A 71 -22.09 -0.02 18.82
C GLN A 71 -20.92 -0.52 19.68
N GLN A 72 -19.68 -0.36 19.16
CA GLN A 72 -18.45 -0.68 19.88
C GLN A 72 -17.99 0.44 20.84
N ARG A 73 -18.77 1.50 20.99
CA ARG A 73 -18.40 2.68 21.82
C ARG A 73 -17.04 3.26 21.41
N ILE A 74 -16.79 3.31 20.11
CA ILE A 74 -15.64 3.98 19.49
C ILE A 74 -16.17 5.30 18.91
N GLU A 75 -15.67 6.42 19.41
CA GLU A 75 -16.02 7.73 18.89
C GLU A 75 -15.24 7.96 17.57
N LEU A 76 -15.92 7.85 16.44
CA LEU A 76 -15.36 8.09 15.11
C LEU A 76 -15.74 9.50 14.66
N ARG A 77 -14.77 10.39 14.49
CA ARG A 77 -14.92 11.74 13.95
C ARG A 77 -14.32 11.77 12.56
N LEU A 78 -15.17 11.80 11.56
CA LEU A 78 -14.81 11.96 10.15
C LEU A 78 -14.72 13.44 9.78
N ALA A 79 -14.11 13.75 8.62
CA ALA A 79 -13.84 15.11 8.15
C ALA A 79 -13.16 15.97 9.25
N THR A 80 -12.35 15.33 10.10
CA THR A 80 -11.72 15.94 11.27
C THR A 80 -10.20 15.83 11.14
N ARG A 81 -9.57 16.95 10.78
CA ARG A 81 -8.11 17.05 10.62
C ARG A 81 -7.44 17.43 11.93
N VAL A 82 -6.38 16.71 12.29
CA VAL A 82 -5.47 17.06 13.36
C VAL A 82 -4.35 17.92 12.79
N GLU A 83 -4.10 19.08 13.39
CA GLU A 83 -3.07 20.04 12.94
C GLU A 83 -1.81 20.02 13.78
N ALA A 84 -1.92 19.69 15.08
CA ALA A 84 -0.77 19.70 15.97
C ALA A 84 -0.93 18.69 17.11
N ILE A 85 0.21 18.28 17.66
CA ILE A 85 0.33 17.44 18.85
C ILE A 85 1.16 18.19 19.87
N ASP A 86 0.56 18.50 21.03
CA ASP A 86 1.25 18.98 22.20
C ASP A 86 1.56 17.80 23.11
N ARG A 87 2.80 17.30 23.04
CA ARG A 87 3.25 16.14 23.82
C ARG A 87 3.36 16.43 25.31
N ALA A 88 3.73 17.67 25.66
CA ALA A 88 3.90 18.06 27.06
C ALA A 88 2.54 18.14 27.78
N ALA A 89 1.53 18.69 27.09
CA ALA A 89 0.17 18.78 27.62
C ALA A 89 -0.65 17.51 27.35
N GLN A 90 -0.13 16.54 26.60
CA GLN A 90 -0.85 15.35 26.10
C GLN A 90 -2.16 15.70 25.39
N ARG A 91 -2.11 16.59 24.41
CA ARG A 91 -3.28 17.06 23.67
C ARG A 91 -3.02 17.05 22.15
N VAL A 92 -4.07 16.78 21.39
CA VAL A 92 -4.10 17.05 19.95
C VAL A 92 -4.95 18.28 19.68
N ARG A 93 -4.54 19.13 18.73
CA ARG A 93 -5.29 20.29 18.25
C ARG A 93 -5.89 19.97 16.88
N LEU A 94 -7.17 20.25 16.74
CA LEU A 94 -7.95 20.02 15.52
C LEU A 94 -7.95 21.30 14.65
N ALA A 95 -8.29 21.15 13.37
CA ALA A 95 -8.34 22.27 12.42
C ALA A 95 -9.41 23.32 12.75
N ASP A 96 -10.47 22.95 13.46
CA ASP A 96 -11.49 23.87 13.96
C ASP A 96 -11.09 24.64 15.23
N GLY A 97 -9.86 24.43 15.72
CA GLY A 97 -9.31 25.05 16.92
C GLY A 97 -9.62 24.27 18.22
N ALA A 98 -10.45 23.24 18.17
CA ALA A 98 -10.72 22.40 19.35
C ALA A 98 -9.45 21.63 19.77
N SER A 99 -9.39 21.30 21.06
CA SER A 99 -8.28 20.54 21.64
C SER A 99 -8.80 19.33 22.41
N LEU A 100 -8.25 18.16 22.13
CA LEU A 100 -8.64 16.89 22.73
C LEU A 100 -7.48 16.31 23.56
N PRO A 101 -7.66 16.00 24.86
CA PRO A 101 -6.64 15.34 25.66
C PRO A 101 -6.53 13.86 25.26
N TYR A 102 -5.38 13.24 25.53
CA TYR A 102 -5.17 11.81 25.37
C TYR A 102 -4.35 11.21 26.53
N ALA A 103 -4.73 10.03 26.98
CA ALA A 103 -3.89 9.22 27.86
C ALA A 103 -2.78 8.53 27.05
N ARG A 104 -3.09 8.11 25.82
CA ARG A 104 -2.18 7.53 24.83
C ARG A 104 -2.58 8.00 23.44
N LEU A 105 -1.60 8.13 22.55
CA LEU A 105 -1.78 8.57 21.18
C LEU A 105 -1.26 7.51 20.21
N LEU A 106 -2.05 7.16 19.19
CA LEU A 106 -1.63 6.33 18.06
C LEU A 106 -1.66 7.14 16.77
N LEU A 107 -0.52 7.24 16.09
CA LEU A 107 -0.42 7.85 14.77
C LEU A 107 -0.59 6.76 13.70
N ALA A 108 -1.70 6.80 12.97
CA ALA A 108 -2.05 5.89 11.88
C ALA A 108 -2.40 6.70 10.61
N THR A 109 -1.62 7.74 10.34
CA THR A 109 -1.85 8.76 9.29
C THR A 109 -1.60 8.25 7.87
N GLY A 110 -1.04 7.06 7.71
CA GLY A 110 -0.82 6.42 6.42
C GLY A 110 0.11 7.21 5.49
N SER A 111 -0.22 7.21 4.21
CA SER A 111 0.55 7.87 3.16
C SER A 111 -0.37 8.59 2.18
N ARG A 112 0.17 9.57 1.47
CA ARG A 112 -0.44 10.25 0.31
C ARG A 112 0.27 9.87 -0.98
N VAL A 113 -0.36 10.09 -2.11
CA VAL A 113 0.26 9.91 -3.43
C VAL A 113 1.51 10.78 -3.57
N ARG A 114 2.51 10.27 -4.25
CA ARG A 114 3.64 11.07 -4.72
C ARG A 114 3.14 11.91 -5.90
N PRO A 115 3.21 13.25 -5.85
CA PRO A 115 2.80 14.09 -6.96
C PRO A 115 3.71 13.87 -8.18
N PHE A 116 3.20 14.15 -9.36
CA PHE A 116 4.00 14.17 -10.58
C PHE A 116 5.14 15.18 -10.42
N GLY A 117 6.35 14.74 -10.70
CA GLY A 117 7.56 15.55 -10.51
C GLY A 117 8.01 16.31 -11.75
N GLY A 118 7.37 16.10 -12.90
CA GLY A 118 7.63 16.82 -14.13
C GLY A 118 6.85 18.14 -14.21
N GLU A 119 6.95 18.80 -15.36
CA GLU A 119 6.23 20.05 -15.61
C GLU A 119 4.76 19.77 -15.92
N LEU A 120 3.86 20.50 -15.27
CA LEU A 120 2.41 20.42 -15.49
C LEU A 120 1.87 21.77 -15.97
N GLU A 121 1.25 21.78 -17.15
CA GLU A 121 0.56 22.97 -17.64
C GLU A 121 -0.60 23.35 -16.71
N PRO A 122 -0.76 24.63 -16.32
CA PRO A 122 -1.82 25.07 -15.43
C PRO A 122 -3.22 24.64 -15.88
N GLY A 123 -3.99 24.04 -14.98
CA GLY A 123 -5.36 23.59 -15.24
C GLY A 123 -5.48 22.28 -16.03
N VAL A 124 -4.39 21.57 -16.29
CA VAL A 124 -4.42 20.19 -16.80
C VAL A 124 -4.74 19.25 -15.65
N PRO A 125 -5.79 18.40 -15.76
CA PRO A 125 -6.12 17.43 -14.71
C PRO A 125 -5.16 16.23 -14.74
N LEU A 126 -4.66 15.84 -13.56
CA LEU A 126 -4.01 14.56 -13.34
C LEU A 126 -4.86 13.73 -12.37
N HIS A 127 -4.97 12.45 -12.64
CA HIS A 127 -5.67 11.51 -11.76
C HIS A 127 -4.66 10.70 -10.94
N TYR A 128 -5.06 10.40 -9.74
CA TYR A 128 -4.34 9.52 -8.81
C TYR A 128 -5.32 8.47 -8.28
N VAL A 129 -4.82 7.46 -7.57
CA VAL A 129 -5.67 6.50 -6.87
C VAL A 129 -5.13 6.31 -5.45
N ARG A 130 -5.78 6.93 -4.48
CA ARG A 130 -5.48 6.79 -3.06
C ARG A 130 -6.73 6.85 -2.19
N THR A 131 -7.68 7.69 -2.53
CA THR A 131 -8.94 7.89 -1.81
C THR A 131 -10.13 7.41 -2.64
N LEU A 132 -11.28 7.22 -1.98
CA LEU A 132 -12.51 6.90 -2.69
C LEU A 132 -12.93 8.04 -3.62
N ALA A 133 -12.68 9.29 -3.22
CA ALA A 133 -12.90 10.46 -4.07
C ALA A 133 -12.06 10.41 -5.36
N ASP A 134 -10.78 10.03 -5.26
CA ASP A 134 -9.92 9.85 -6.44
C ASP A 134 -10.47 8.78 -7.39
N THR A 135 -10.91 7.65 -6.83
CA THR A 135 -11.49 6.55 -7.62
C THR A 135 -12.75 6.96 -8.34
N ARG A 136 -13.64 7.71 -7.68
CA ARG A 136 -14.87 8.26 -8.28
C ARG A 136 -14.54 9.22 -9.43
N ALA A 137 -13.63 10.16 -9.20
CA ALA A 137 -13.19 11.11 -10.23
C ALA A 137 -12.55 10.40 -11.43
N LEU A 138 -11.70 9.40 -11.19
CA LEU A 138 -11.09 8.63 -12.27
C LEU A 138 -12.13 7.79 -13.03
N ARG A 139 -13.05 7.11 -12.34
CA ARG A 139 -14.15 6.35 -12.96
C ARG A 139 -15.02 7.22 -13.85
N GLU A 140 -15.30 8.46 -13.43
CA GLU A 140 -16.02 9.44 -14.25
C GLU A 140 -15.24 9.89 -15.49
N ALA A 141 -13.93 9.94 -15.42
CA ALA A 141 -13.07 10.32 -16.54
C ALA A 141 -12.88 9.18 -17.56
N LEU A 142 -12.92 7.93 -17.12
CA LEU A 142 -12.71 6.78 -18.01
C LEU A 142 -13.96 6.47 -18.85
N ARG A 143 -13.79 6.39 -20.17
CA ARG A 143 -14.83 6.02 -21.14
C ARG A 143 -14.25 5.12 -22.23
N PRO A 144 -15.04 4.19 -22.80
CA PRO A 144 -14.58 3.35 -23.91
C PRO A 144 -14.00 4.16 -25.06
N GLY A 145 -12.88 3.70 -25.59
CA GLY A 145 -12.18 4.32 -26.72
C GLY A 145 -11.20 5.43 -26.36
N LEU A 146 -11.25 6.00 -25.14
CA LEU A 146 -10.29 7.02 -24.71
C LEU A 146 -8.87 6.46 -24.56
N ARG A 147 -7.90 7.33 -24.78
CA ARG A 147 -6.47 7.06 -24.55
C ARG A 147 -6.11 7.40 -23.11
N VAL A 148 -5.58 6.44 -22.40
CA VAL A 148 -5.18 6.59 -20.99
C VAL A 148 -3.67 6.42 -20.89
N ALA A 149 -2.96 7.47 -20.49
CA ALA A 149 -1.55 7.37 -20.13
C ALA A 149 -1.40 7.12 -18.63
N VAL A 150 -0.77 6.01 -18.27
CA VAL A 150 -0.45 5.65 -16.89
C VAL A 150 1.04 5.90 -16.66
N LEU A 151 1.36 6.84 -15.78
CA LEU A 151 2.72 7.17 -15.40
C LEU A 151 3.11 6.32 -14.18
N GLY A 152 3.95 5.30 -14.39
CA GLY A 152 4.42 4.36 -13.38
C GLY A 152 3.95 2.93 -13.59
N GLY A 153 4.91 2.01 -13.70
CA GLY A 153 4.74 0.55 -13.86
C GLY A 153 4.83 -0.23 -12.54
N GLY A 154 4.41 0.41 -11.43
CA GLY A 154 4.22 -0.24 -10.13
C GLY A 154 2.85 -0.93 -10.00
N PHE A 155 2.55 -1.51 -8.83
CA PHE A 155 1.30 -2.25 -8.61
C PHE A 155 0.05 -1.45 -8.96
N ILE A 156 -0.11 -0.25 -8.39
CA ILE A 156 -1.32 0.56 -8.59
C ILE A 156 -1.44 1.01 -10.05
N GLY A 157 -0.34 1.45 -10.67
CA GLY A 157 -0.37 1.84 -12.10
C GLY A 157 -0.80 0.69 -13.00
N LEU A 158 -0.29 -0.52 -12.77
CA LEU A 158 -0.66 -1.70 -13.55
C LEU A 158 -2.10 -2.19 -13.28
N GLU A 159 -2.58 -2.11 -12.03
CA GLU A 159 -3.98 -2.40 -11.71
C GLU A 159 -4.95 -1.42 -12.38
N VAL A 160 -4.61 -0.11 -12.37
CA VAL A 160 -5.38 0.90 -13.10
C VAL A 160 -5.34 0.66 -14.59
N ALA A 161 -4.17 0.32 -15.16
CA ALA A 161 -4.04 -0.03 -16.57
C ALA A 161 -4.95 -1.21 -16.93
N ALA A 162 -4.94 -2.28 -16.12
CA ALA A 162 -5.81 -3.43 -16.32
C ALA A 162 -7.31 -3.07 -16.22
N SER A 163 -7.69 -2.25 -15.25
CA SER A 163 -9.08 -1.76 -15.10
C SER A 163 -9.51 -0.87 -16.27
N ALA A 164 -8.65 0.05 -16.72
CA ALA A 164 -8.94 0.91 -17.87
C ALA A 164 -9.11 0.11 -19.16
N VAL A 165 -8.30 -0.93 -19.41
CA VAL A 165 -8.49 -1.85 -20.54
C VAL A 165 -9.86 -2.55 -20.46
N ARG A 166 -10.25 -3.05 -19.26
CA ARG A 166 -11.56 -3.67 -19.05
C ARG A 166 -12.72 -2.72 -19.30
N LEU A 167 -12.53 -1.43 -19.07
CA LEU A 167 -13.49 -0.36 -19.39
C LEU A 167 -13.46 0.06 -20.87
N GLY A 168 -12.66 -0.61 -21.71
CA GLY A 168 -12.58 -0.37 -23.15
C GLY A 168 -11.69 0.80 -23.54
N CYS A 169 -10.80 1.28 -22.68
CA CYS A 169 -9.82 2.31 -22.99
C CYS A 169 -8.59 1.72 -23.74
N ARG A 170 -7.91 2.58 -24.48
CA ARG A 170 -6.57 2.30 -25.04
C ARG A 170 -5.53 2.80 -24.05
N VAL A 171 -4.63 1.94 -23.59
CA VAL A 171 -3.76 2.26 -22.46
C VAL A 171 -2.29 2.24 -22.89
N SER A 172 -1.54 3.27 -22.49
CA SER A 172 -0.09 3.33 -22.52
C SER A 172 0.45 3.46 -21.10
N VAL A 173 1.40 2.59 -20.72
CA VAL A 173 2.13 2.66 -19.45
C VAL A 173 3.54 3.18 -19.72
N ILE A 174 3.95 4.22 -18.99
CA ILE A 174 5.26 4.88 -19.15
C ILE A 174 5.99 4.79 -17.80
N ASP A 175 7.18 4.20 -17.79
CA ASP A 175 7.99 4.05 -16.57
C ASP A 175 9.48 4.32 -16.86
N PRO A 176 10.16 5.15 -16.05
CA PRO A 176 11.60 5.39 -16.19
C PRO A 176 12.47 4.19 -15.81
N ALA A 177 11.92 3.20 -15.11
CA ALA A 177 12.64 1.99 -14.76
C ALA A 177 12.76 1.06 -16.00
N ALA A 178 13.83 0.27 -16.02
CA ALA A 178 14.07 -0.71 -17.08
C ALA A 178 13.12 -1.92 -17.03
N ARG A 179 12.31 -2.07 -15.98
CA ARG A 179 11.35 -3.19 -15.82
C ARG A 179 10.17 -2.81 -14.95
N LEU A 180 9.03 -3.44 -15.19
CA LEU A 180 7.84 -3.32 -14.34
C LEU A 180 8.09 -3.93 -12.96
N LEU A 181 7.39 -3.42 -11.93
CA LEU A 181 7.41 -3.92 -10.55
C LEU A 181 8.81 -3.98 -9.92
N GLY A 182 9.79 -3.25 -10.46
CA GLY A 182 11.21 -3.37 -10.16
C GLY A 182 11.62 -3.19 -8.70
N ARG A 183 10.81 -2.47 -7.90
CA ARG A 183 11.06 -2.21 -6.47
C ARG A 183 10.74 -3.39 -5.56
N ALA A 184 9.80 -4.24 -5.94
CA ALA A 184 9.21 -5.23 -5.02
C ALA A 184 9.26 -6.67 -5.55
N MET A 185 9.40 -6.86 -6.86
CA MET A 185 9.33 -8.18 -7.49
C MET A 185 10.64 -8.56 -8.18
N PRO A 186 10.98 -9.85 -8.25
CA PRO A 186 12.11 -10.32 -9.04
C PRO A 186 11.86 -10.13 -10.54
N PRO A 187 12.93 -10.11 -11.38
CA PRO A 187 12.82 -9.85 -12.82
C PRO A 187 11.81 -10.73 -13.53
N GLU A 188 11.76 -12.00 -13.19
CA GLU A 188 10.88 -13.00 -13.82
C GLU A 188 9.39 -12.63 -13.69
N VAL A 189 8.99 -12.01 -12.58
CA VAL A 189 7.62 -11.52 -12.36
C VAL A 189 7.38 -10.22 -13.13
N GLY A 190 8.38 -9.33 -13.20
CA GLY A 190 8.31 -8.11 -14.01
C GLY A 190 8.13 -8.41 -15.50
N GLU A 191 8.86 -9.42 -16.02
CA GLU A 191 8.74 -9.90 -17.40
C GLU A 191 7.36 -10.52 -17.67
N HIS A 192 6.84 -11.31 -16.71
CA HIS A 192 5.47 -11.84 -16.78
C HIS A 192 4.43 -10.71 -16.84
N ALA A 193 4.53 -9.70 -15.98
CA ALA A 193 3.62 -8.56 -15.97
C ALA A 193 3.67 -7.79 -17.30
N LEU A 194 4.88 -7.59 -17.87
CA LEU A 194 5.07 -6.95 -19.17
C LEU A 194 4.37 -7.74 -20.30
N ALA A 195 4.59 -9.06 -20.35
CA ALA A 195 3.94 -9.92 -21.32
C ALA A 195 2.42 -9.96 -21.14
N LEU A 196 1.93 -9.97 -19.91
CA LEU A 196 0.51 -9.93 -19.56
C LEU A 196 -0.16 -8.66 -20.11
N HIS A 197 0.37 -7.49 -19.78
CA HIS A 197 -0.18 -6.21 -20.24
C HIS A 197 -0.15 -6.07 -21.76
N ARG A 198 0.96 -6.45 -22.40
CA ARG A 198 1.07 -6.43 -23.87
C ARG A 198 0.05 -7.35 -24.55
N ARG A 199 -0.22 -8.55 -23.99
CA ARG A 199 -1.28 -9.44 -24.52
C ARG A 199 -2.67 -8.81 -24.48
N HIS A 200 -2.92 -7.91 -23.52
CA HIS A 200 -4.17 -7.17 -23.39
C HIS A 200 -4.16 -5.83 -24.15
N GLY A 201 -3.18 -5.62 -25.04
CA GLY A 201 -3.12 -4.45 -25.91
C GLY A 201 -2.59 -3.17 -25.26
N VAL A 202 -1.98 -3.28 -24.07
CA VAL A 202 -1.32 -2.14 -23.41
C VAL A 202 0.03 -1.88 -24.09
N GLU A 203 0.24 -0.64 -24.51
CA GLU A 203 1.55 -0.16 -24.91
C GLU A 203 2.41 0.11 -23.67
N VAL A 204 3.58 -0.50 -23.56
CA VAL A 204 4.46 -0.34 -22.38
C VAL A 204 5.81 0.19 -22.82
N GLN A 205 6.15 1.38 -22.34
CA GLN A 205 7.39 2.11 -22.58
C GLN A 205 8.21 2.11 -21.28
N LEU A 206 9.34 1.39 -21.29
CA LEU A 206 10.27 1.25 -20.16
C LEU A 206 11.55 2.02 -20.45
N GLY A 207 12.18 2.56 -19.37
CA GLY A 207 13.35 3.43 -19.49
C GLY A 207 13.00 4.83 -19.99
N VAL A 208 11.72 5.19 -20.04
CA VAL A 208 11.18 6.43 -20.60
C VAL A 208 10.70 7.34 -19.48
N LEU A 209 11.32 8.51 -19.34
CA LEU A 209 10.99 9.50 -18.31
C LEU A 209 9.84 10.40 -18.81
N PRO A 210 8.68 10.44 -18.14
CA PRO A 210 7.68 11.48 -18.39
C PRO A 210 8.15 12.81 -17.81
N GLU A 211 8.29 13.83 -18.66
CA GLU A 211 8.89 15.11 -18.31
C GLU A 211 7.85 16.22 -18.14
N ARG A 212 6.81 16.22 -18.98
CA ARG A 212 5.78 17.26 -18.96
C ARG A 212 4.42 16.70 -19.36
N VAL A 213 3.36 17.27 -18.80
CA VAL A 213 1.97 17.04 -19.23
C VAL A 213 1.31 18.35 -19.59
N ARG A 214 0.77 18.44 -20.81
CA ARG A 214 0.12 19.64 -21.34
C ARG A 214 -1.07 19.32 -22.25
N ARG A 215 -1.83 20.32 -22.64
CA ARG A 215 -2.87 20.17 -23.68
C ARG A 215 -2.24 19.98 -25.04
N ASP A 216 -2.87 19.18 -25.89
CA ASP A 216 -2.45 19.09 -27.31
C ASP A 216 -2.98 20.33 -28.06
N PRO A 217 -2.11 21.23 -28.53
CA PRO A 217 -2.55 22.40 -29.26
C PRO A 217 -3.19 22.10 -30.62
N ARG A 218 -3.06 20.85 -31.08
CA ARG A 218 -3.65 20.38 -32.35
C ARG A 218 -5.06 19.83 -32.17
N ASP A 219 -5.50 19.62 -30.92
CA ASP A 219 -6.81 19.05 -30.58
C ASP A 219 -7.68 20.07 -29.82
N SER A 220 -8.80 20.44 -30.43
CA SER A 220 -9.78 21.34 -29.81
C SER A 220 -10.69 20.63 -28.79
N GLY A 221 -10.64 19.32 -28.69
CA GLY A 221 -11.46 18.50 -27.81
C GLY A 221 -10.88 18.34 -26.39
N GLY A 222 -9.69 18.90 -26.13
CA GLY A 222 -9.07 18.85 -24.80
C GLY A 222 -8.15 17.68 -24.56
N ALA A 223 -7.70 17.00 -25.61
CA ALA A 223 -6.69 15.96 -25.52
C ALA A 223 -5.39 16.49 -24.89
N LEU A 224 -4.66 15.59 -24.24
CA LEU A 224 -3.42 15.85 -23.54
C LEU A 224 -2.24 15.23 -24.29
N LEU A 225 -1.06 15.78 -24.05
CA LEU A 225 0.22 15.21 -24.46
C LEU A 225 1.09 15.01 -23.22
N VAL A 226 1.61 13.79 -23.10
CA VAL A 226 2.70 13.47 -22.18
C VAL A 226 3.99 13.57 -22.96
N GLU A 227 4.78 14.61 -22.72
CA GLU A 227 6.14 14.74 -23.26
C GLU A 227 7.07 13.84 -22.45
N THR A 228 7.87 13.07 -23.13
CA THR A 228 8.79 12.10 -22.53
C THR A 228 10.19 12.24 -23.15
N SER A 229 11.18 11.62 -22.52
CA SER A 229 12.55 11.54 -23.07
C SER A 229 12.65 10.89 -24.46
N GLU A 230 11.62 10.18 -24.91
CA GLU A 230 11.58 9.45 -26.20
C GLU A 230 10.54 10.02 -27.18
N GLY A 231 9.85 11.12 -26.81
CA GLY A 231 8.83 11.76 -27.66
C GLY A 231 7.51 12.04 -26.94
N GLU A 232 6.45 12.27 -27.70
CA GLU A 232 5.13 12.64 -27.19
C GLU A 232 4.18 11.44 -27.18
N VAL A 233 3.45 11.24 -26.07
CA VAL A 233 2.38 10.24 -25.95
C VAL A 233 1.04 10.96 -25.83
N PRO A 234 0.13 10.82 -26.81
CA PRO A 234 -1.18 11.44 -26.75
C PRO A 234 -2.10 10.70 -25.76
N ALA A 235 -2.82 11.47 -24.94
CA ALA A 235 -3.73 10.95 -23.94
C ALA A 235 -5.00 11.80 -23.84
N ASP A 236 -6.09 11.21 -23.40
CA ASP A 236 -7.32 11.91 -23.02
C ASP A 236 -7.43 11.96 -21.48
N VAL A 237 -6.83 10.97 -20.80
CA VAL A 237 -6.73 10.86 -19.35
C VAL A 237 -5.30 10.51 -18.96
N VAL A 238 -4.75 11.19 -17.95
CA VAL A 238 -3.43 10.88 -17.40
C VAL A 238 -3.58 10.45 -15.95
N VAL A 239 -3.07 9.25 -15.63
CA VAL A 239 -3.07 8.68 -14.28
C VAL A 239 -1.63 8.56 -13.78
N VAL A 240 -1.39 9.04 -12.55
CA VAL A 240 -0.06 9.05 -11.94
C VAL A 240 0.01 8.00 -10.83
N GLY A 241 0.81 6.95 -11.03
CA GLY A 241 1.00 5.82 -10.13
C GLY A 241 2.46 5.59 -9.74
N ILE A 242 3.19 6.66 -9.35
CA ILE A 242 4.64 6.65 -9.09
C ILE A 242 5.01 6.42 -7.62
N GLY A 243 4.10 5.89 -6.82
CA GLY A 243 4.28 5.56 -5.41
C GLY A 243 3.67 6.56 -4.45
N VAL A 244 4.02 6.42 -3.17
CA VAL A 244 3.44 7.20 -2.07
C VAL A 244 4.52 7.86 -1.21
N VAL A 245 4.08 8.82 -0.37
CA VAL A 245 4.90 9.51 0.62
C VAL A 245 4.21 9.36 1.98
N PRO A 246 4.89 8.88 3.04
CA PRO A 246 4.29 8.74 4.36
C PRO A 246 3.91 10.11 4.95
N ASN A 247 2.77 10.19 5.63
CA ASN A 247 2.27 11.41 6.26
C ASN A 247 2.90 11.60 7.64
N VAL A 248 4.09 12.15 7.68
CA VAL A 248 4.93 12.26 8.88
C VAL A 248 4.94 13.63 9.52
N GLU A 249 4.34 14.63 8.89
CA GLU A 249 4.46 16.04 9.23
C GLU A 249 4.01 16.36 10.66
N LEU A 250 2.92 15.73 11.12
CA LEU A 250 2.44 15.85 12.50
C LEU A 250 3.47 15.34 13.52
N ALA A 251 4.05 14.17 13.24
CA ALA A 251 5.08 13.57 14.09
C ALA A 251 6.35 14.43 14.12
N GLN A 252 6.79 14.88 12.94
CA GLN A 252 7.97 15.74 12.80
C GLN A 252 7.80 17.08 13.52
N ALA A 253 6.64 17.74 13.35
CA ALA A 253 6.33 19.00 14.02
C ALA A 253 6.23 18.85 15.55
N ALA A 254 5.83 17.67 16.03
CA ALA A 254 5.80 17.31 17.44
C ALA A 254 7.18 16.89 18.00
N GLY A 255 8.27 16.93 17.21
CA GLY A 255 9.61 16.56 17.63
C GLY A 255 9.81 15.05 17.82
N LEU A 256 9.00 14.21 17.15
CA LEU A 256 9.23 12.78 17.06
C LEU A 256 10.24 12.46 15.95
N GLU A 257 10.98 11.37 16.12
CA GLU A 257 11.97 10.95 15.12
C GLU A 257 11.29 10.46 13.85
N VAL A 258 11.73 11.01 12.70
CA VAL A 258 11.23 10.68 11.36
C VAL A 258 12.43 10.39 10.44
N ALA A 259 12.31 9.34 9.64
CA ALA A 259 13.23 9.03 8.55
C ALA A 259 12.40 8.71 7.29
N ASP A 260 12.44 7.49 6.76
CA ASP A 260 11.45 7.02 5.77
C ASP A 260 10.20 6.52 6.52
N GLY A 261 9.44 7.45 7.13
CA GLY A 261 8.31 7.19 8.02
C GLY A 261 8.60 7.58 9.48
N ILE A 262 7.59 7.47 10.36
CA ILE A 262 7.74 7.70 11.80
C ILE A 262 8.57 6.55 12.39
N ARG A 263 9.69 6.89 13.05
CA ARG A 263 10.56 5.89 13.69
C ARG A 263 9.86 5.25 14.89
N VAL A 264 9.76 3.93 14.87
CA VAL A 264 9.25 3.15 16.00
C VAL A 264 10.10 1.89 16.21
N ASP A 265 10.09 1.38 17.45
CA ASP A 265 10.65 0.07 17.76
C ASP A 265 9.78 -1.07 17.18
N ALA A 266 10.16 -2.33 17.42
CA ALA A 266 9.37 -3.49 17.02
C ALA A 266 7.99 -3.55 17.71
N GLY A 267 7.83 -2.86 18.83
CA GLY A 267 6.59 -2.74 19.59
C GLY A 267 5.73 -1.54 19.19
N CYS A 268 6.06 -0.86 18.09
CA CYS A 268 5.38 0.33 17.60
C CYS A 268 5.51 1.59 18.49
N ARG A 269 6.48 1.61 19.44
CA ARG A 269 6.71 2.74 20.32
C ARG A 269 7.60 3.78 19.64
N THR A 270 7.25 5.04 19.77
CA THR A 270 8.15 6.15 19.45
C THR A 270 9.11 6.41 20.61
N LEU A 271 9.93 7.45 20.52
CA LEU A 271 10.75 7.90 21.65
C LEU A 271 9.92 8.51 22.80
N ASP A 272 8.64 8.80 22.58
CA ASP A 272 7.70 9.26 23.60
C ASP A 272 6.84 8.08 24.08
N PRO A 273 6.88 7.70 25.37
CA PRO A 273 6.17 6.52 25.87
C PRO A 273 4.63 6.65 25.80
N ALA A 274 4.09 7.84 25.60
CA ALA A 274 2.66 8.06 25.41
C ALA A 274 2.24 8.01 23.94
N VAL A 275 3.19 8.00 22.97
CA VAL A 275 2.93 8.10 21.53
C VAL A 275 3.43 6.87 20.80
N PHE A 276 2.55 6.26 20.05
CA PHE A 276 2.79 5.10 19.19
C PHE A 276 2.51 5.44 17.71
N ALA A 277 3.03 4.64 16.80
CA ALA A 277 2.60 4.72 15.40
C ALA A 277 2.45 3.33 14.81
N ALA A 278 1.51 3.15 13.87
CA ALA A 278 1.27 1.87 13.19
C ALA A 278 0.78 2.04 11.75
N GLY A 279 1.01 1.01 10.95
CA GLY A 279 0.68 0.98 9.53
C GLY A 279 1.82 1.51 8.65
N GLU A 280 1.52 1.78 7.39
CA GLU A 280 2.51 2.16 6.37
C GLU A 280 3.21 3.51 6.62
N VAL A 281 2.74 4.31 7.57
CA VAL A 281 3.41 5.54 8.02
C VAL A 281 4.68 5.27 8.80
N THR A 282 4.88 4.03 9.29
CA THR A 282 5.98 3.70 10.19
C THR A 282 7.25 3.28 9.45
N SER A 283 8.39 3.76 9.95
CA SER A 283 9.72 3.16 9.78
C SER A 283 10.01 2.36 11.04
N HIS A 284 9.58 1.09 11.07
CA HIS A 284 9.65 0.24 12.25
C HIS A 284 10.93 -0.62 12.26
N PHE A 285 11.50 -0.84 13.44
CA PHE A 285 12.57 -1.81 13.59
C PHE A 285 12.01 -3.22 13.38
N HIS A 286 12.53 -3.92 12.36
CA HIS A 286 12.09 -5.28 12.05
C HIS A 286 13.07 -6.31 12.57
N PRO A 287 12.71 -7.16 13.54
CA PRO A 287 13.63 -8.07 14.22
C PRO A 287 14.35 -9.05 13.28
N LEU A 288 13.65 -9.57 12.26
CA LEU A 288 14.24 -10.51 11.30
C LEU A 288 15.17 -9.83 10.29
N ALA A 289 14.92 -8.56 9.96
CA ALA A 289 15.78 -7.78 9.06
C ALA A 289 16.94 -7.11 9.80
N GLY A 290 16.88 -7.00 11.13
CA GLY A 290 17.89 -6.31 11.96
C GLY A 290 18.03 -4.81 11.67
N ARG A 291 17.04 -4.20 11.02
CA ARG A 291 17.05 -2.80 10.60
C ARG A 291 15.65 -2.20 10.59
N HIS A 292 15.59 -0.88 10.49
CA HIS A 292 14.33 -0.22 10.23
C HIS A 292 13.91 -0.41 8.78
N VAL A 293 12.61 -0.69 8.60
CA VAL A 293 11.96 -0.87 7.29
C VAL A 293 10.64 -0.13 7.26
N ARG A 294 10.26 0.36 6.09
CA ARG A 294 8.90 0.83 5.80
C ARG A 294 8.26 -0.13 4.80
N THR A 295 7.06 -0.55 5.11
CA THR A 295 6.31 -1.52 4.30
C THR A 295 5.01 -0.88 3.81
N GLU A 296 4.83 -0.84 2.50
CA GLU A 296 3.63 -0.34 1.83
C GLU A 296 2.72 -1.53 1.49
N SER A 297 1.99 -2.07 2.47
CA SER A 297 1.12 -3.22 2.22
C SER A 297 -0.13 -3.20 3.10
N TRP A 298 -1.19 -3.85 2.61
CA TRP A 298 -2.39 -4.10 3.40
C TRP A 298 -2.07 -4.87 4.69
N GLN A 299 -1.14 -5.82 4.63
CA GLN A 299 -0.78 -6.65 5.76
C GLN A 299 -0.24 -5.84 6.95
N ILE A 300 0.63 -4.85 6.72
CA ILE A 300 1.15 -4.03 7.83
C ILE A 300 0.03 -3.23 8.48
N ALA A 301 -0.92 -2.73 7.68
CA ALA A 301 -2.08 -2.00 8.19
C ALA A 301 -3.07 -2.91 8.93
N GLU A 302 -3.10 -4.21 8.66
CA GLU A 302 -3.96 -5.18 9.36
C GLU A 302 -3.29 -5.75 10.63
N ARG A 303 -1.97 -6.01 10.60
CA ARG A 303 -1.33 -6.79 11.66
C ARG A 303 -0.57 -5.95 12.68
N GLN A 304 0.19 -4.97 12.23
CA GLN A 304 0.99 -4.13 13.13
C GLN A 304 0.14 -3.33 14.15
N PRO A 305 -1.06 -2.80 13.80
CA PRO A 305 -1.88 -2.07 14.76
C PRO A 305 -2.35 -2.91 15.94
N ALA A 306 -2.47 -4.23 15.80
CA ALA A 306 -2.82 -5.11 16.93
C ALA A 306 -1.67 -5.21 17.95
N VAL A 307 -0.41 -5.17 17.49
CA VAL A 307 0.78 -5.06 18.35
C VAL A 307 0.82 -3.71 19.05
N ALA A 308 0.59 -2.62 18.31
CA ALA A 308 0.51 -1.28 18.88
C ALA A 308 -0.58 -1.20 19.97
N ALA A 309 -1.76 -1.77 19.71
CA ALA A 309 -2.88 -1.79 20.66
C ALA A 309 -2.55 -2.56 21.95
N ALA A 310 -1.89 -3.71 21.84
CA ALA A 310 -1.43 -4.46 23.01
C ALA A 310 -0.46 -3.62 23.86
N ASN A 311 0.50 -2.98 23.20
CA ASN A 311 1.56 -2.21 23.86
C ASN A 311 1.07 -0.85 24.40
N LEU A 312 0.07 -0.24 23.79
CA LEU A 312 -0.64 0.92 24.35
C LEU A 312 -1.26 0.61 25.71
N LEU A 313 -1.64 -0.64 25.96
CA LEU A 313 -2.20 -1.14 27.23
C LEU A 313 -1.16 -1.78 28.14
N GLY A 314 0.14 -1.58 27.87
CA GLY A 314 1.23 -2.06 28.72
C GLY A 314 1.80 -3.43 28.35
N GLY A 315 1.45 -3.96 27.17
CA GLY A 315 2.06 -5.18 26.62
C GLY A 315 3.50 -4.97 26.11
N GLU A 316 4.12 -6.07 25.69
CA GLU A 316 5.49 -6.09 25.17
C GLU A 316 5.58 -6.89 23.85
N ASP A 317 4.51 -6.87 23.06
CA ASP A 317 4.45 -7.56 21.80
C ASP A 317 5.41 -6.92 20.77
N ALA A 318 5.92 -7.74 19.84
CA ALA A 318 6.78 -7.28 18.75
C ALA A 318 6.19 -7.66 17.38
N TYR A 319 6.19 -6.72 16.45
CA TYR A 319 5.84 -6.98 15.06
C TYR A 319 7.05 -7.50 14.30
N ALA A 320 6.96 -8.73 13.80
CA ALA A 320 8.04 -9.42 13.10
C ALA A 320 7.57 -10.17 11.83
N ASP A 321 6.36 -9.87 11.35
CA ASP A 321 5.84 -10.51 10.15
C ASP A 321 6.65 -10.09 8.91
N LEU A 322 7.08 -11.06 8.11
CA LEU A 322 7.64 -10.75 6.79
C LEU A 322 6.60 -10.04 5.93
N PRO A 323 6.98 -8.97 5.22
CA PRO A 323 6.03 -8.25 4.39
C PRO A 323 5.44 -9.16 3.32
N TRP A 324 4.14 -9.10 3.19
CA TRP A 324 3.38 -9.76 2.14
C TRP A 324 2.48 -8.77 1.44
N LEU A 325 2.45 -8.85 0.14
CA LEU A 325 1.54 -8.08 -0.70
C LEU A 325 1.09 -8.91 -1.90
N TRP A 326 -0.01 -8.50 -2.49
CA TRP A 326 -0.55 -9.11 -3.70
C TRP A 326 -1.04 -8.04 -4.67
N SER A 327 -1.19 -8.44 -5.92
CA SER A 327 -1.84 -7.67 -6.97
C SER A 327 -2.64 -8.61 -7.86
N ASP A 328 -3.84 -8.20 -8.20
CA ASP A 328 -4.68 -8.89 -9.18
C ASP A 328 -4.76 -8.02 -10.43
N GLN A 329 -4.31 -8.54 -11.56
CA GLN A 329 -4.26 -7.86 -12.84
C GLN A 329 -4.85 -8.78 -13.91
N TYR A 330 -5.99 -8.39 -14.49
CA TYR A 330 -6.79 -9.25 -15.37
C TYR A 330 -7.19 -10.56 -14.68
N ASP A 331 -6.64 -11.68 -15.14
CA ASP A 331 -6.84 -13.03 -14.63
C ASP A 331 -5.61 -13.58 -13.86
N SER A 332 -4.58 -12.74 -13.67
CA SER A 332 -3.34 -13.14 -13.00
C SER A 332 -3.26 -12.57 -11.58
N ASN A 333 -2.86 -13.42 -10.64
CA ASN A 333 -2.61 -13.09 -9.24
C ASN A 333 -1.11 -13.14 -8.94
N LEU A 334 -0.54 -12.01 -8.61
CA LEU A 334 0.86 -11.84 -8.24
C LEU A 334 0.95 -11.69 -6.72
N GLN A 335 1.80 -12.47 -6.05
CA GLN A 335 2.05 -12.33 -4.61
C GLN A 335 3.54 -12.31 -4.32
N THR A 336 3.96 -11.56 -3.30
CA THR A 336 5.33 -11.60 -2.79
C THR A 336 5.36 -11.66 -1.27
N LEU A 337 6.38 -12.29 -0.72
CA LEU A 337 6.70 -12.43 0.70
C LEU A 337 8.17 -12.08 0.91
N GLY A 338 8.47 -11.32 1.96
CA GLY A 338 9.85 -10.96 2.31
C GLY A 338 10.47 -9.96 1.35
N TRP A 339 11.79 -9.88 1.35
CA TRP A 339 12.57 -8.95 0.53
C TRP A 339 13.53 -9.72 -0.38
N PHE A 340 13.46 -9.45 -1.69
CA PHE A 340 14.48 -9.89 -2.64
C PHE A 340 15.67 -8.94 -2.55
N GLU A 341 16.72 -9.37 -1.88
CA GLU A 341 17.94 -8.58 -1.67
C GLU A 341 19.08 -9.04 -2.60
N PRO A 342 20.02 -8.14 -2.91
CA PRO A 342 21.23 -8.51 -3.63
C PRO A 342 22.00 -9.62 -2.90
N GLY A 343 22.56 -10.59 -3.65
CA GLY A 343 23.32 -11.70 -3.09
C GLY A 343 22.51 -12.92 -2.64
N GLN A 344 21.17 -12.82 -2.59
CA GLN A 344 20.34 -14.01 -2.37
C GLN A 344 20.43 -15.00 -3.55
N ARG A 345 20.50 -16.29 -3.24
CA ARG A 345 20.36 -17.33 -4.25
C ARG A 345 18.91 -17.42 -4.70
N ARG A 346 18.64 -17.08 -5.97
CA ARG A 346 17.30 -17.25 -6.55
C ARG A 346 17.10 -18.68 -7.04
N VAL A 347 15.90 -19.23 -6.78
CA VAL A 347 15.45 -20.54 -7.23
C VAL A 347 14.14 -20.36 -7.96
N LEU A 348 14.10 -20.70 -9.25
CA LEU A 348 12.90 -20.68 -10.07
C LEU A 348 12.20 -22.05 -10.00
N ARG A 349 10.90 -22.03 -9.82
CA ARG A 349 10.01 -23.20 -9.84
C ARG A 349 8.91 -22.98 -10.86
N GLY A 350 8.71 -23.89 -11.78
CA GLY A 350 7.80 -23.75 -12.92
C GLY A 350 8.45 -22.96 -14.07
N GLU A 351 7.64 -22.60 -15.06
CA GLU A 351 8.10 -21.97 -16.28
C GLU A 351 7.32 -20.66 -16.55
N PRO A 352 7.93 -19.47 -16.39
CA PRO A 352 7.29 -18.20 -16.72
C PRO A 352 6.72 -18.22 -18.15
N GLY A 353 5.47 -17.74 -18.28
CA GLY A 353 4.77 -17.69 -19.58
C GLY A 353 4.08 -18.98 -20.02
N ARG A 354 4.28 -20.10 -19.30
CA ARG A 354 3.61 -21.39 -19.60
C ARG A 354 2.66 -21.85 -18.50
N GLY A 355 2.52 -21.11 -17.44
CA GLY A 355 1.61 -21.44 -16.34
C GLY A 355 2.05 -20.84 -15.03
N PRO A 356 1.49 -21.31 -13.90
CA PRO A 356 1.90 -20.86 -12.58
C PRO A 356 3.38 -21.12 -12.32
N PHE A 357 4.04 -20.13 -11.69
CA PHE A 357 5.45 -20.26 -11.31
C PHE A 357 5.75 -19.53 -10.00
N ALA A 358 6.91 -19.82 -9.42
CA ALA A 358 7.39 -19.16 -8.23
C ALA A 358 8.89 -18.87 -8.34
N VAL A 359 9.32 -17.75 -7.71
CA VAL A 359 10.72 -17.40 -7.53
C VAL A 359 10.97 -17.33 -6.04
N PHE A 360 11.96 -18.05 -5.55
CA PHE A 360 12.36 -18.05 -4.15
C PHE A 360 13.73 -17.38 -3.98
N GLY A 361 13.88 -16.58 -2.93
CA GLY A 361 15.12 -15.99 -2.49
C GLY A 361 15.62 -16.74 -1.24
N LEU A 362 16.75 -17.40 -1.35
CA LEU A 362 17.41 -18.05 -0.21
C LEU A 362 18.53 -17.16 0.31
N ASP A 363 18.63 -17.04 1.63
CA ASP A 363 19.73 -16.35 2.30
C ASP A 363 21.04 -17.16 2.26
N GLY A 364 22.12 -16.61 2.85
CA GLY A 364 23.44 -17.25 2.89
C GLY A 364 23.47 -18.61 3.63
N GLU A 365 22.45 -18.91 4.42
CA GLU A 365 22.29 -20.18 5.15
C GLU A 365 21.31 -21.13 4.45
N GLY A 366 20.83 -20.75 3.25
CA GLY A 366 19.89 -21.55 2.47
C GLY A 366 18.44 -21.50 2.97
N ARG A 367 18.09 -20.56 3.86
CA ARG A 367 16.71 -20.40 4.39
C ARG A 367 15.89 -19.50 3.47
N LEU A 368 14.59 -19.74 3.44
CA LEU A 368 13.68 -18.90 2.65
C LEU A 368 13.58 -17.48 3.26
N ALA A 369 14.09 -16.49 2.55
CA ALA A 369 14.03 -15.08 2.91
C ALA A 369 13.01 -14.29 2.09
N ALA A 370 12.74 -14.74 0.86
CA ALA A 370 11.75 -14.12 -0.02
C ALA A 370 11.07 -15.17 -0.91
N ALA A 371 9.84 -14.89 -1.31
CA ALA A 371 9.12 -15.67 -2.31
C ALA A 371 8.25 -14.75 -3.16
N ALA A 372 8.21 -14.98 -4.47
CA ALA A 372 7.22 -14.39 -5.35
C ALA A 372 6.51 -15.50 -6.09
N VAL A 373 5.17 -15.49 -6.11
CA VAL A 373 4.37 -16.49 -6.80
C VAL A 373 3.42 -15.83 -7.78
N VAL A 374 3.26 -16.45 -8.93
CA VAL A 374 2.34 -16.03 -9.98
C VAL A 374 1.35 -17.15 -10.21
N ASP A 375 0.06 -16.85 -10.06
CA ASP A 375 -1.08 -17.77 -10.24
C ASP A 375 -1.02 -19.05 -9.40
N ALA A 376 -0.19 -19.03 -8.33
CA ALA A 376 0.04 -20.12 -7.39
C ALA A 376 -0.24 -19.70 -5.93
N GLY A 377 -1.30 -18.93 -5.70
CA GLY A 377 -1.58 -18.32 -4.39
C GLY A 377 -1.66 -19.30 -3.22
N ARG A 378 -2.05 -20.57 -3.46
CA ARG A 378 -2.05 -21.62 -2.42
C ARG A 378 -0.65 -21.96 -1.91
N GLU A 379 0.39 -21.80 -2.74
CA GLU A 379 1.78 -22.03 -2.35
C GLU A 379 2.31 -20.94 -1.40
N MET A 380 1.76 -19.71 -1.47
CA MET A 380 2.15 -18.62 -0.60
C MET A 380 1.96 -18.94 0.90
N ALA A 381 0.88 -19.65 1.26
CA ALA A 381 0.67 -20.08 2.65
C ALA A 381 1.77 -21.04 3.13
N VAL A 382 2.28 -21.90 2.23
CA VAL A 382 3.42 -22.79 2.52
C VAL A 382 4.70 -21.98 2.62
N CYS A 383 4.95 -21.03 1.72
CA CYS A 383 6.11 -20.14 1.76
C CYS A 383 6.22 -19.39 3.10
N ARG A 384 5.10 -18.89 3.63
CA ARG A 384 5.08 -18.25 4.97
C ARG A 384 5.54 -19.20 6.07
N ARG A 385 5.11 -20.47 6.03
CA ARG A 385 5.51 -21.48 7.01
C ARG A 385 6.98 -21.87 6.87
N LEU A 386 7.47 -22.04 5.64
CA LEU A 386 8.89 -22.31 5.37
C LEU A 386 9.77 -21.16 5.85
N ALA A 387 9.38 -19.89 5.56
CA ALA A 387 10.11 -18.74 6.04
C ALA A 387 10.11 -18.63 7.58
N ALA A 388 8.98 -18.93 8.22
CA ALA A 388 8.86 -18.93 9.69
C ALA A 388 9.67 -20.06 10.34
N ALA A 389 9.77 -21.22 9.71
CA ALA A 389 10.56 -22.35 10.20
C ALA A 389 12.08 -22.07 10.20
N ARG A 390 12.56 -21.14 9.36
CA ARG A 390 13.97 -20.74 9.24
C ARG A 390 14.92 -21.92 9.06
N ALA A 391 14.48 -23.01 8.48
CA ALA A 391 15.29 -24.19 8.18
C ALA A 391 15.95 -24.03 6.80
N PRO A 392 17.20 -24.51 6.61
CA PRO A 392 17.81 -24.60 5.29
C PRO A 392 16.97 -25.48 4.35
N LEU A 393 16.81 -25.06 3.11
CA LEU A 393 16.04 -25.76 2.07
C LEU A 393 16.96 -26.30 0.99
N ASP A 394 16.63 -27.49 0.50
CA ASP A 394 17.26 -28.04 -0.69
C ASP A 394 16.72 -27.30 -1.94
N ALA A 395 17.62 -26.56 -2.58
CA ALA A 395 17.24 -25.75 -3.74
C ALA A 395 16.79 -26.59 -4.96
N ALA A 396 17.29 -27.81 -5.12
CA ALA A 396 16.86 -28.69 -6.21
C ALA A 396 15.43 -29.18 -5.98
N ARG A 397 15.09 -29.60 -4.75
CA ARG A 397 13.73 -29.96 -4.38
C ARG A 397 12.76 -28.78 -4.42
N LEU A 398 13.23 -27.58 -4.07
CA LEU A 398 12.45 -26.35 -4.12
C LEU A 398 12.10 -25.98 -5.57
N ALA A 399 13.04 -26.17 -6.50
CA ALA A 399 12.86 -25.90 -7.92
C ALA A 399 11.93 -26.91 -8.64
N ASP A 400 11.85 -28.15 -8.16
CA ASP A 400 11.13 -29.22 -8.84
C ASP A 400 9.60 -29.12 -8.63
N PRO A 401 8.78 -28.82 -9.66
CA PRO A 401 7.34 -28.76 -9.54
C PRO A 401 6.66 -30.07 -9.12
N ALA A 402 7.31 -31.23 -9.32
CA ALA A 402 6.80 -32.54 -8.89
C ALA A 402 6.90 -32.73 -7.37
N VAL A 403 7.78 -32.01 -6.69
CA VAL A 403 7.92 -32.03 -5.23
C VAL A 403 6.91 -31.06 -4.62
N ALA A 404 5.95 -31.55 -3.84
CA ALA A 404 5.00 -30.68 -3.16
C ALA A 404 5.73 -29.79 -2.15
N LEU A 405 5.58 -28.45 -2.21
CA LEU A 405 6.26 -27.49 -1.30
C LEU A 405 6.02 -27.83 0.18
N ARG A 406 4.82 -28.28 0.55
CA ARG A 406 4.50 -28.71 1.92
C ARG A 406 5.36 -29.87 2.45
N SER A 407 6.00 -30.64 1.57
CA SER A 407 6.92 -31.73 1.98
C SER A 407 8.31 -31.22 2.36
N LEU A 408 8.54 -29.91 2.24
CA LEU A 408 9.79 -29.25 2.64
C LEU A 408 9.67 -28.60 4.03
N LEU A 409 8.48 -28.66 4.64
CA LEU A 409 8.24 -28.29 6.05
C LEU A 409 8.73 -29.45 6.97
#